data_4888943dcbfc9855e684370655de1c2c
#
_entry.id   4888943dcbfc9855e684370655de1c2c
#
_cell.length_a   1.000
_cell.length_b   1.000
_cell.length_c   1.000
_cell.angle_alpha   90.00
_cell.angle_beta   90.00
_cell.angle_gamma   90.00
#
_symmetry.space_group_name_H-M   'P 1'
#
loop_
_entity.id
_entity.type
_entity.pdbx_description
1 polymer ?
#
loop_
_entity_poly.entity_id
_entity_poly.type
_entity_poly.pdbx_seq_one_letter_code
_entity_poly.pdbx_strand_id
1 'polypeptide(L)'
;PDLYPKLDLGVCALKGDEAEVLLKAADLTALPQVFYSGTHGLGLVTKEGAKHVPNPSADVAKEVLDYLVSQHDYGNREACQGKAVERHFSGTPYGWERDMLRLVLAVLFRAGVIEVSFGGQKFGSYTDPRSREPFTNNPKFRAATFTPVKPIDLKTLTRAVQGYEGLTGKTVDVEKNAIAVAA
;
A
#
# COMPACT_ATOMS: atom_id res chain seq x y z
N PRO A 1 -22.38 -23.31 5.77
CA PRO A 1 -21.49 -22.89 4.69
C PRO A 1 -21.07 -21.46 4.95
N ASP A 2 -19.76 -21.25 5.09
CA ASP A 2 -19.22 -19.93 5.37
C ASP A 2 -19.45 -19.02 4.16
N LEU A 3 -20.31 -18.01 4.35
CA LEU A 3 -20.55 -16.98 3.31
C LEU A 3 -19.28 -16.14 3.06
N TYR A 4 -18.37 -16.12 4.03
CA TYR A 4 -17.16 -15.31 4.00
C TYR A 4 -15.90 -16.17 4.29
N PRO A 5 -15.50 -17.09 3.39
CA PRO A 5 -14.35 -17.96 3.62
C PRO A 5 -13.00 -17.23 3.72
N LYS A 6 -12.94 -15.98 3.30
CA LYS A 6 -11.73 -15.13 3.41
C LYS A 6 -11.81 -14.09 4.53
N LEU A 7 -12.85 -14.13 5.36
CA LEU A 7 -13.00 -13.19 6.48
C LEU A 7 -11.81 -13.26 7.44
N ASP A 8 -11.39 -14.45 7.80
CA ASP A 8 -10.31 -14.67 8.76
C ASP A 8 -8.98 -14.03 8.36
N LEU A 9 -8.72 -13.84 7.08
CA LEU A 9 -7.54 -13.12 6.61
C LEU A 9 -7.47 -11.67 7.09
N GLY A 10 -8.64 -11.03 7.25
CA GLY A 10 -8.76 -9.63 7.62
C GLY A 10 -9.24 -9.38 9.05
N VAL A 11 -9.38 -10.42 9.87
CA VAL A 11 -9.81 -10.26 11.27
C VAL A 11 -8.67 -9.69 12.11
N CYS A 12 -8.84 -8.45 12.55
CA CYS A 12 -7.91 -7.74 13.40
C CYS A 12 -8.63 -6.66 14.21
N ALA A 13 -8.06 -6.28 15.34
CA ALA A 13 -8.57 -5.16 16.14
C ALA A 13 -7.92 -3.86 15.67
N LEU A 14 -8.66 -3.00 14.99
CA LEU A 14 -8.21 -1.70 14.52
C LEU A 14 -8.80 -0.57 15.37
N LYS A 15 -8.03 0.51 15.54
CA LYS A 15 -8.48 1.77 16.17
C LYS A 15 -9.00 2.76 15.13
N GLY A 16 -8.67 2.55 13.84
CA GLY A 16 -9.08 3.37 12.70
C GLY A 16 -8.06 4.41 12.25
N ASP A 17 -6.94 4.57 12.95
CA ASP A 17 -5.87 5.51 12.63
C ASP A 17 -4.57 4.85 12.11
N GLU A 18 -4.53 3.52 12.02
CA GLU A 18 -3.34 2.76 11.67
C GLU A 18 -2.75 3.15 10.31
N ALA A 19 -3.60 3.43 9.32
CA ALA A 19 -3.14 3.89 8.00
C ALA A 19 -2.39 5.22 8.09
N GLU A 20 -2.88 6.15 8.90
CA GLU A 20 -2.24 7.44 9.12
C GLU A 20 -0.93 7.29 9.90
N VAL A 21 -0.93 6.46 10.94
CA VAL A 21 0.26 6.13 11.74
C VAL A 21 1.34 5.56 10.82
N LEU A 22 1.00 4.59 9.96
CA LEU A 22 1.94 4.02 9.00
C LEU A 22 2.53 5.08 8.07
N LEU A 23 1.70 5.91 7.45
CA LEU A 23 2.13 6.87 6.42
C LEU A 23 2.93 8.05 7.00
N LYS A 24 2.81 8.33 8.30
CA LYS A 24 3.59 9.36 9.01
C LYS A 24 4.86 8.83 9.66
N ALA A 25 4.94 7.53 9.93
CA ALA A 25 6.09 6.95 10.61
C ALA A 25 7.37 7.11 9.79
N ALA A 26 8.41 7.63 10.40
CA ALA A 26 9.76 7.68 9.80
C ALA A 26 10.41 6.29 9.79
N ASP A 27 10.11 5.47 10.79
CA ASP A 27 10.61 4.10 10.98
C ASP A 27 9.44 3.15 11.27
N LEU A 28 9.51 1.92 10.77
CA LEU A 28 8.47 0.91 10.92
C LEU A 28 8.73 -0.09 12.07
N THR A 29 9.70 0.18 12.94
CA THR A 29 10.10 -0.73 14.02
C THR A 29 9.12 -0.73 15.19
N ALA A 30 8.48 0.41 15.47
CA ALA A 30 7.64 0.64 16.66
C ALA A 30 6.16 0.89 16.31
N LEU A 31 5.63 0.16 15.33
CA LEU A 31 4.23 0.22 14.96
C LEU A 31 3.37 -0.70 15.86
N PRO A 32 2.04 -0.50 15.90
CA PRO A 32 1.12 -1.44 16.56
C PRO A 32 1.28 -2.89 16.08
N GLN A 33 0.95 -3.84 16.95
CA GLN A 33 1.12 -5.28 16.68
C GLN A 33 0.42 -5.76 15.39
N VAL A 34 -0.67 -5.15 15.01
CA VAL A 34 -1.43 -5.49 13.79
C VAL A 34 -0.59 -5.45 12.52
N PHE A 35 0.47 -4.65 12.49
CA PHE A 35 1.36 -4.55 11.33
C PHE A 35 2.31 -5.75 11.17
N TYR A 36 2.63 -6.43 12.25
CA TYR A 36 3.62 -7.52 12.24
C TYR A 36 2.96 -8.88 12.10
N SER A 37 3.77 -9.90 11.86
CA SER A 37 3.32 -11.29 11.85
C SER A 37 3.06 -11.79 13.29
N GLY A 38 2.21 -12.79 13.44
CA GLY A 38 1.89 -13.42 14.72
C GLY A 38 0.43 -13.29 15.12
N THR A 39 0.11 -13.64 16.36
CA THR A 39 -1.25 -13.60 16.88
C THR A 39 -1.79 -12.16 16.80
N HIS A 40 -2.93 -12.00 16.13
CA HIS A 40 -3.57 -10.70 15.88
C HIS A 40 -2.79 -9.74 14.96
N GLY A 41 -1.79 -10.23 14.22
CA GLY A 41 -1.04 -9.46 13.25
C GLY A 41 -1.37 -9.84 11.82
N LEU A 42 -1.30 -8.88 10.89
CA LEU A 42 -1.58 -9.07 9.47
C LEU A 42 -0.31 -9.28 8.62
N GLY A 43 0.87 -9.22 9.23
CA GLY A 43 2.14 -9.37 8.52
C GLY A 43 2.42 -8.28 7.48
N LEU A 44 1.82 -7.11 7.63
CA LEU A 44 1.92 -5.98 6.69
C LEU A 44 3.29 -5.28 6.71
N VAL A 45 4.09 -5.56 7.73
CA VAL A 45 5.48 -5.12 7.84
C VAL A 45 6.34 -6.33 8.10
N THR A 46 7.43 -6.43 7.36
CA THR A 46 8.42 -7.50 7.49
C THR A 46 9.80 -6.92 7.75
N LYS A 47 10.71 -7.77 8.20
CA LYS A 47 12.10 -7.38 8.45
C LYS A 47 12.97 -7.80 7.27
N GLU A 48 13.65 -6.82 6.69
CA GLU A 48 14.68 -7.03 5.66
C GLU A 48 16.03 -6.55 6.21
N GLY A 49 16.92 -7.50 6.51
CA GLY A 49 18.18 -7.18 7.18
C GLY A 49 17.95 -6.53 8.55
N ALA A 50 18.44 -5.31 8.72
CA ALA A 50 18.29 -4.53 9.95
C ALA A 50 17.04 -3.61 9.95
N LYS A 51 16.33 -3.47 8.83
CA LYS A 51 15.21 -2.54 8.65
C LYS A 51 13.86 -3.27 8.61
N HIS A 52 12.83 -2.59 9.08
CA HIS A 52 11.45 -3.00 8.85
C HIS A 52 10.92 -2.27 7.61
N VAL A 53 10.27 -3.03 6.70
CA VAL A 53 9.76 -2.53 5.41
C VAL A 53 8.30 -2.94 5.23
N PRO A 54 7.52 -2.19 4.44
CA PRO A 54 6.17 -2.60 4.08
C PRO A 54 6.19 -3.94 3.33
N ASN A 55 5.25 -4.82 3.63
CA ASN A 55 5.16 -6.15 3.02
C ASN A 55 3.94 -6.26 2.09
N PRO A 56 4.09 -5.96 0.80
CA PRO A 56 3.00 -6.11 -0.18
C PRO A 56 2.66 -7.57 -0.49
N SER A 57 3.46 -8.53 -0.01
CA SER A 57 3.24 -9.98 -0.16
C SER A 57 2.48 -10.61 1.01
N ALA A 58 2.12 -9.84 2.04
CA ALA A 58 1.21 -10.32 3.08
C ALA A 58 -0.12 -10.78 2.45
N ASP A 59 -0.73 -11.85 2.95
CA ASP A 59 -1.90 -12.46 2.33
C ASP A 59 -3.01 -11.46 2.04
N VAL A 60 -3.35 -10.60 2.99
CA VAL A 60 -4.36 -9.56 2.84
C VAL A 60 -3.95 -8.49 1.82
N ALA A 61 -2.67 -8.12 1.78
CA ALA A 61 -2.15 -7.13 0.84
C ALA A 61 -2.12 -7.69 -0.58
N LYS A 62 -1.76 -8.96 -0.73
CA LYS A 62 -1.77 -9.66 -2.00
C LYS A 62 -3.16 -9.76 -2.59
N GLU A 63 -4.19 -10.10 -1.82
CA GLU A 63 -5.58 -10.14 -2.27
C GLU A 63 -6.03 -8.80 -2.86
N VAL A 64 -5.73 -7.70 -2.17
CA VAL A 64 -6.10 -6.35 -2.65
C VAL A 64 -5.29 -5.97 -3.89
N LEU A 65 -4.00 -6.24 -3.91
CA LEU A 65 -3.13 -5.91 -5.04
C LEU A 65 -3.53 -6.72 -6.29
N ASP A 66 -3.77 -8.02 -6.15
CA ASP A 66 -4.18 -8.90 -7.26
C ASP A 66 -5.53 -8.42 -7.84
N TYR A 67 -6.47 -8.00 -7.00
CA TYR A 67 -7.72 -7.39 -7.46
C TYR A 67 -7.46 -6.12 -8.28
N LEU A 68 -6.66 -5.19 -7.76
CA LEU A 68 -6.36 -3.93 -8.46
C LEU A 68 -5.64 -4.18 -9.79
N VAL A 69 -4.67 -5.10 -9.83
CA VAL A 69 -3.95 -5.47 -11.04
C VAL A 69 -4.92 -6.06 -12.06
N SER A 70 -5.76 -7.00 -11.66
CA SER A 70 -6.75 -7.63 -12.54
C SER A 70 -7.71 -6.59 -13.13
N GLN A 71 -8.29 -5.71 -12.31
CA GLN A 71 -9.21 -4.68 -12.79
C GLN A 71 -8.53 -3.67 -13.71
N HIS A 72 -7.31 -3.28 -13.39
CA HIS A 72 -6.53 -2.37 -14.22
C HIS A 72 -6.18 -2.98 -15.58
N ASP A 73 -5.77 -4.24 -15.62
CA ASP A 73 -5.41 -4.94 -16.86
C ASP A 73 -6.62 -5.17 -17.77
N TYR A 74 -7.81 -5.35 -17.20
CA TYR A 74 -9.07 -5.38 -17.96
C TYR A 74 -9.58 -3.98 -18.37
N GLY A 75 -8.88 -2.92 -18.03
CA GLY A 75 -9.28 -1.53 -18.36
C GLY A 75 -10.41 -0.98 -17.48
N ASN A 76 -10.81 -1.70 -16.43
CA ASN A 76 -11.89 -1.32 -15.51
C ASN A 76 -11.39 -0.37 -14.41
N ARG A 77 -11.04 0.85 -14.80
CA ARG A 77 -10.47 1.85 -13.86
C ARG A 77 -11.42 2.24 -12.73
N GLU A 78 -12.73 2.21 -12.98
CA GLU A 78 -13.74 2.56 -11.97
C GLU A 78 -13.74 1.55 -10.81
N ALA A 79 -13.41 0.29 -11.06
CA ALA A 79 -13.28 -0.72 -10.03
C ALA A 79 -12.08 -0.50 -9.09
N CYS A 80 -11.13 0.35 -9.49
CA CYS A 80 -9.99 0.76 -8.66
C CYS A 80 -10.28 1.99 -7.78
N GLN A 81 -11.49 2.56 -7.84
CA GLN A 81 -11.91 3.63 -6.92
C GLN A 81 -12.16 3.05 -5.52
N GLY A 82 -11.83 3.82 -4.49
CA GLY A 82 -12.01 3.41 -3.09
C GLY A 82 -13.41 2.92 -2.77
N LYS A 83 -14.45 3.56 -3.32
CA LYS A 83 -15.85 3.12 -3.20
C LYS A 83 -16.09 1.71 -3.78
N ALA A 84 -15.49 1.41 -4.92
CA ALA A 84 -15.65 0.12 -5.58
C ALA A 84 -14.84 -0.98 -4.87
N VAL A 85 -13.61 -0.66 -4.47
CA VAL A 85 -12.76 -1.54 -3.66
C VAL A 85 -13.44 -1.88 -2.33
N GLU A 86 -13.98 -0.88 -1.61
CA GLU A 86 -14.75 -1.09 -0.39
C GLU A 86 -15.93 -2.06 -0.63
N ARG A 87 -16.71 -1.83 -1.67
CA ARG A 87 -17.85 -2.69 -2.01
C ARG A 87 -17.42 -4.13 -2.29
N HIS A 88 -16.33 -4.30 -3.03
CA HIS A 88 -15.83 -5.64 -3.38
C HIS A 88 -15.39 -6.41 -2.13
N PHE A 89 -14.58 -5.80 -1.26
CA PHE A 89 -14.02 -6.48 -0.09
C PHE A 89 -14.96 -6.51 1.12
N SER A 90 -15.98 -5.68 1.18
CA SER A 90 -17.06 -5.82 2.19
C SER A 90 -18.07 -6.91 1.84
N GLY A 91 -18.09 -7.36 0.57
CA GLY A 91 -18.96 -8.44 0.11
C GLY A 91 -18.32 -9.82 0.23
N THR A 92 -19.08 -10.83 -0.23
CA THR A 92 -18.58 -12.21 -0.35
C THR A 92 -17.44 -12.28 -1.37
N PRO A 93 -16.33 -12.98 -1.11
CA PRO A 93 -16.09 -13.92 0.01
C PRO A 93 -15.35 -13.30 1.22
N TYR A 94 -15.15 -11.99 1.28
CA TYR A 94 -14.25 -11.32 2.23
C TYR A 94 -14.97 -10.85 3.51
N GLY A 95 -15.94 -9.97 3.41
CA GLY A 95 -16.60 -9.36 4.58
C GLY A 95 -15.69 -8.40 5.37
N TRP A 96 -14.66 -7.83 4.71
CA TRP A 96 -13.67 -6.99 5.39
C TRP A 96 -14.19 -5.58 5.67
N GLU A 97 -13.77 -5.03 6.80
CA GLU A 97 -14.10 -3.66 7.19
C GLU A 97 -13.29 -2.62 6.41
N ARG A 98 -13.84 -1.40 6.28
CA ARG A 98 -13.20 -0.29 5.58
C ARG A 98 -11.84 0.08 6.16
N ASP A 99 -11.72 0.10 7.48
CA ASP A 99 -10.47 0.50 8.13
C ASP A 99 -9.33 -0.48 7.83
N MET A 100 -9.66 -1.77 7.74
CA MET A 100 -8.73 -2.79 7.29
C MET A 100 -8.29 -2.56 5.83
N LEU A 101 -9.21 -2.29 4.93
CA LEU A 101 -8.88 -2.00 3.52
C LEU A 101 -8.04 -0.74 3.39
N ARG A 102 -8.36 0.29 4.15
CA ARG A 102 -7.60 1.55 4.20
C ARG A 102 -6.17 1.31 4.66
N LEU A 103 -5.99 0.49 5.69
CA LEU A 103 -4.69 0.07 6.19
C LEU A 103 -3.89 -0.68 5.12
N VAL A 104 -4.49 -1.68 4.49
CA VAL A 104 -3.82 -2.47 3.44
C VAL A 104 -3.40 -1.60 2.25
N LEU A 105 -4.29 -0.73 1.78
CA LEU A 105 -3.98 0.20 0.68
C LEU A 105 -2.86 1.20 1.07
N ALA A 106 -2.83 1.65 2.33
CA ALA A 106 -1.73 2.49 2.82
C ALA A 106 -0.38 1.75 2.81
N VAL A 107 -0.37 0.47 3.15
CA VAL A 107 0.84 -0.39 3.07
C VAL A 107 1.29 -0.54 1.62
N LEU A 108 0.38 -0.86 0.70
CA LEU A 108 0.69 -0.98 -0.73
C LEU A 108 1.21 0.34 -1.31
N PHE A 109 0.63 1.47 -0.90
CA PHE A 109 1.08 2.80 -1.31
C PHE A 109 2.47 3.12 -0.76
N ARG A 110 2.71 2.87 0.52
CA ARG A 110 4.04 3.06 1.12
C ARG A 110 5.10 2.14 0.51
N ALA A 111 4.73 0.93 0.11
CA ALA A 111 5.60 0.00 -0.62
C ALA A 111 5.90 0.44 -2.06
N GLY A 112 5.19 1.45 -2.58
CA GLY A 112 5.37 1.96 -3.94
C GLY A 112 4.82 1.04 -5.03
N VAL A 113 3.97 0.05 -4.68
CA VAL A 113 3.36 -0.87 -5.65
C VAL A 113 2.01 -0.38 -6.19
N ILE A 114 1.46 0.67 -5.59
CA ILE A 114 0.31 1.41 -6.11
C ILE A 114 0.56 2.92 -6.09
N GLU A 115 -0.16 3.65 -6.93
CA GLU A 115 -0.28 5.10 -6.92
C GLU A 115 -1.68 5.50 -6.49
N VAL A 116 -1.81 6.70 -5.92
CA VAL A 116 -3.08 7.27 -5.47
C VAL A 116 -3.42 8.50 -6.29
N SER A 117 -4.61 8.53 -6.90
CA SER A 117 -5.15 9.72 -7.56
C SER A 117 -6.27 10.30 -6.72
N PHE A 118 -6.17 11.57 -6.36
CA PHE A 118 -7.14 12.26 -5.53
C PHE A 118 -7.12 13.77 -5.82
N GLY A 119 -8.31 14.40 -5.88
CA GLY A 119 -8.43 15.85 -6.11
C GLY A 119 -7.82 16.31 -7.43
N GLY A 120 -7.87 15.49 -8.49
CA GLY A 120 -7.27 15.79 -9.80
C GLY A 120 -5.76 15.63 -9.86
N GLN A 121 -5.12 15.19 -8.78
CA GLN A 121 -3.68 14.95 -8.71
C GLN A 121 -3.36 13.47 -8.55
N LYS A 122 -2.20 13.07 -9.06
CA LYS A 122 -1.67 11.72 -8.94
C LYS A 122 -0.42 11.72 -8.06
N PHE A 123 -0.40 10.84 -7.08
CA PHE A 123 0.68 10.72 -6.11
C PHE A 123 1.34 9.35 -6.24
N GLY A 124 2.63 9.32 -6.56
CA GLY A 124 3.45 8.12 -6.59
C GLY A 124 4.20 7.85 -5.29
N SER A 125 4.19 8.81 -4.35
CA SER A 125 4.89 8.72 -3.07
C SER A 125 4.02 9.19 -1.91
N TYR A 126 4.15 8.51 -0.77
CA TYR A 126 3.48 8.86 0.49
C TYR A 126 4.13 10.08 1.21
N THR A 127 5.24 10.59 0.71
CA THR A 127 5.97 11.71 1.33
C THR A 127 5.22 13.04 1.20
N ASP A 128 4.43 13.24 0.14
CA ASP A 128 3.53 14.39 0.03
C ASP A 128 2.39 14.28 1.04
N PRO A 129 2.21 15.24 1.96
CA PRO A 129 1.12 15.18 2.95
C PRO A 129 -0.27 15.06 2.34
N ARG A 130 -0.50 15.63 1.15
CA ARG A 130 -1.80 15.57 0.46
C ARG A 130 -2.13 14.16 -0.01
N SER A 131 -1.13 13.34 -0.31
CA SER A 131 -1.31 11.94 -0.71
C SER A 131 -1.90 11.07 0.42
N ARG A 132 -1.79 11.53 1.67
CA ARG A 132 -2.27 10.82 2.85
C ARG A 132 -3.75 11.08 3.17
N GLU A 133 -4.32 12.15 2.63
CA GLU A 133 -5.69 12.57 2.90
C GLU A 133 -6.75 11.47 2.64
N PRO A 134 -6.67 10.68 1.55
CA PRO A 134 -7.59 9.56 1.34
C PRO A 134 -7.58 8.52 2.45
N PHE A 135 -6.49 8.41 3.20
CA PHE A 135 -6.34 7.41 4.26
C PHE A 135 -6.82 7.89 5.63
N THR A 136 -7.19 9.15 5.76
CA THR A 136 -7.65 9.75 7.03
C THR A 136 -9.13 10.08 7.06
N ASN A 137 -9.80 10.03 5.91
CA ASN A 137 -11.17 10.52 5.75
C ASN A 137 -11.97 9.63 4.80
N ASN A 138 -13.15 9.17 5.25
CA ASN A 138 -13.97 8.23 4.48
C ASN A 138 -14.46 8.78 3.13
N PRO A 139 -15.03 10.00 3.02
CA PRO A 139 -15.39 10.58 1.75
C PRO A 139 -14.21 10.67 0.77
N LYS A 140 -13.03 11.08 1.24
CA LYS A 140 -11.83 11.20 0.42
C LYS A 140 -11.31 9.83 -0.02
N PHE A 141 -11.33 8.83 0.88
CA PHE A 141 -11.00 7.44 0.54
C PHE A 141 -11.87 6.92 -0.60
N ARG A 142 -13.18 7.09 -0.51
CA ARG A 142 -14.14 6.60 -1.52
C ARG A 142 -14.00 7.30 -2.86
N ALA A 143 -13.53 8.56 -2.88
CA ALA A 143 -13.30 9.35 -4.09
C ALA A 143 -11.92 9.12 -4.73
N ALA A 144 -10.97 8.58 -3.97
CA ALA A 144 -9.63 8.28 -4.48
C ALA A 144 -9.61 7.07 -5.42
N THR A 145 -8.65 7.04 -6.34
CA THR A 145 -8.39 5.90 -7.22
C THR A 145 -7.01 5.33 -6.91
N PHE A 146 -6.96 4.01 -6.75
CA PHE A 146 -5.76 3.25 -6.41
C PHE A 146 -5.29 2.47 -7.63
N THR A 147 -4.21 2.91 -8.26
CA THR A 147 -3.70 2.33 -9.50
C THR A 147 -2.47 1.50 -9.25
N PRO A 148 -2.43 0.21 -9.64
CA PRO A 148 -1.22 -0.60 -9.51
C PRO A 148 -0.11 -0.04 -10.39
N VAL A 149 1.11 -0.07 -9.86
CA VAL A 149 2.32 0.29 -10.60
C VAL A 149 2.99 -0.99 -11.05
N LYS A 150 3.35 -1.08 -12.33
CA LYS A 150 4.15 -2.21 -12.81
C LYS A 150 5.47 -2.25 -12.04
N PRO A 151 5.87 -3.43 -11.52
CA PRO A 151 7.17 -3.55 -10.87
C PRO A 151 8.25 -3.03 -11.81
N ILE A 152 9.04 -2.07 -11.36
CA ILE A 152 10.25 -1.70 -12.09
C ILE A 152 11.17 -2.92 -11.96
N ASP A 153 11.60 -3.47 -13.10
CA ASP A 153 12.57 -4.56 -13.10
C ASP A 153 13.80 -4.15 -12.28
N LEU A 154 14.18 -5.00 -11.34
CA LEU A 154 15.34 -4.76 -10.46
C LEU A 154 16.59 -4.35 -11.25
N LYS A 155 16.77 -4.91 -12.45
CA LYS A 155 17.86 -4.54 -13.36
C LYS A 155 17.76 -3.09 -13.83
N THR A 156 16.56 -2.61 -14.12
CA THR A 156 16.32 -1.22 -14.54
C THR A 156 16.56 -0.27 -13.37
N LEU A 157 16.13 -0.64 -12.17
CA LEU A 157 16.36 0.14 -10.95
C LEU A 157 17.87 0.21 -10.62
N THR A 158 18.57 -0.92 -10.68
CA THR A 158 20.03 -0.97 -10.45
C THR A 158 20.79 -0.10 -11.45
N ARG A 159 20.41 -0.12 -12.75
CA ARG A 159 21.01 0.76 -13.76
C ARG A 159 20.73 2.24 -13.48
N ALA A 160 19.51 2.59 -13.04
CA ALA A 160 19.16 3.97 -12.71
C ALA A 160 19.96 4.47 -11.51
N VAL A 161 20.13 3.64 -10.48
CA VAL A 161 20.97 3.95 -9.30
C VAL A 161 22.44 4.14 -9.70
N GLN A 162 23.01 3.21 -10.45
CA GLN A 162 24.41 3.31 -10.93
C GLN A 162 24.63 4.57 -11.78
N GLY A 163 23.68 4.90 -12.66
CA GLY A 163 23.72 6.14 -13.44
C GLY A 163 23.69 7.39 -12.57
N TYR A 164 22.84 7.42 -11.55
CA TYR A 164 22.73 8.54 -10.62
C TYR A 164 23.98 8.69 -9.73
N GLU A 165 24.48 7.59 -9.18
CA GLU A 165 25.71 7.57 -8.37
C GLU A 165 26.92 8.02 -9.18
N GLY A 166 27.02 7.57 -10.46
CA GLY A 166 28.10 7.99 -11.38
C GLY A 166 28.06 9.47 -11.72
N LEU A 167 26.87 10.08 -11.79
CA LEU A 167 26.69 11.49 -12.11
C LEU A 167 26.82 12.43 -10.89
N THR A 168 26.41 11.97 -9.72
CA THR A 168 26.31 12.83 -8.54
C THR A 168 27.31 12.52 -7.43
N GLY A 169 27.95 11.34 -7.47
CA GLY A 169 28.85 10.85 -6.42
C GLY A 169 28.15 10.57 -5.08
N LYS A 170 26.80 10.52 -5.08
CA LYS A 170 26.00 10.22 -3.89
C LYS A 170 25.51 8.78 -3.95
N THR A 171 25.70 8.04 -2.87
CA THR A 171 25.15 6.67 -2.71
C THR A 171 23.67 6.75 -2.41
N VAL A 172 22.86 5.96 -3.11
CA VAL A 172 21.41 5.93 -2.95
C VAL A 172 20.96 4.49 -2.64
N ASP A 173 20.12 4.33 -1.61
CA ASP A 173 19.45 3.05 -1.36
C ASP A 173 18.53 2.68 -2.54
N VAL A 174 18.54 1.40 -2.95
CA VAL A 174 17.80 0.88 -4.11
C VAL A 174 16.30 0.75 -3.77
N GLU A 175 15.71 1.79 -3.19
CA GLU A 175 14.26 1.91 -3.07
C GLU A 175 13.74 2.86 -4.16
N LYS A 176 12.69 2.43 -4.86
CA LYS A 176 12.04 3.22 -5.92
C LYS A 176 11.75 4.67 -5.49
N ASN A 177 11.40 4.86 -4.20
CA ASN A 177 11.07 6.16 -3.64
C ASN A 177 12.31 7.00 -3.29
N ALA A 178 13.46 6.39 -3.02
CA ALA A 178 14.69 7.12 -2.72
C ALA A 178 15.24 7.84 -3.96
N ILE A 179 15.09 7.26 -5.15
CA ILE A 179 15.51 7.88 -6.42
C ILE A 179 14.62 9.09 -6.75
N ALA A 180 13.31 8.99 -6.54
CA ALA A 180 12.37 10.08 -6.81
C ALA A 180 12.55 11.28 -5.85
N VAL A 181 13.07 11.06 -4.64
CA VAL A 181 13.33 12.12 -3.64
C VAL A 181 14.70 12.75 -3.85
N ALA A 182 15.66 12.03 -4.45
CA ALA A 182 17.02 12.49 -4.68
C ALA A 182 17.19 13.25 -6.02
N ALA A 183 16.24 13.10 -6.94
CA ALA A 183 16.20 13.80 -8.23
C ALA A 183 15.40 15.08 -8.14
#